data_4407669ea51160d92c623966753d888a
#
_entry.id   4407669ea51160d92c623966753d888a
#
_cell.length_a   1.000
_cell.length_b   1.000
_cell.length_c   1.000
_cell.angle_alpha   90.00
_cell.angle_beta   90.00
_cell.angle_gamma   90.00
#
_symmetry.space_group_name_H-M   'P 1'
#
loop_
_entity.id
_entity.type
_entity.pdbx_description
1 polymer ?
#
loop_
_entity_poly.entity_id
_entity_poly.type
_entity_poly.pdbx_seq_one_letter_code
_entity_poly.pdbx_strand_id
1 'polypeptide(L)'
;MRILLADDHHLVREAIASYLTRAAPDIVCIEASDFQQVRERLAGVADFDLVILDYRMPGMNGLAGLDEVMERLPGTAVAILSGAMDPDEAERALERGAAGVIMKNLRGTALLTALRLMAAGETYVPRAVVAARPGRHMARQSFDNLTPRELDCIEHLVHGSPNREIAERLAIAQVTVKLHLNSAFKKMGARNRSDAVRIAMLQGVSGL
;
A
#
# COMPACT_ATOMS: atom_id res chain seq x y z
N MET A 1 7.37 -13.68 1.80
CA MET A 1 6.38 -12.59 1.82
C MET A 1 5.03 -13.16 2.22
N ARG A 2 4.36 -12.60 3.24
CA ARG A 2 3.06 -13.07 3.74
C ARG A 2 1.95 -12.13 3.31
N ILE A 3 0.95 -12.64 2.60
CA ILE A 3 -0.17 -11.86 2.05
C ILE A 3 -1.48 -12.35 2.66
N LEU A 4 -2.34 -11.43 3.10
CA LEU A 4 -3.75 -11.71 3.35
C LEU A 4 -4.54 -11.32 2.10
N LEU A 5 -5.25 -12.28 1.51
CA LEU A 5 -6.12 -12.08 0.34
C LEU A 5 -7.57 -12.27 0.77
N ALA A 6 -8.35 -11.19 0.74
CA ALA A 6 -9.75 -11.19 1.08
C ALA A 6 -10.61 -10.88 -0.15
N ASP A 7 -11.47 -11.82 -0.53
CA ASP A 7 -12.41 -11.72 -1.66
C ASP A 7 -13.58 -12.68 -1.41
N ASP A 8 -14.82 -12.25 -1.56
CA ASP A 8 -15.99 -13.10 -1.39
C ASP A 8 -16.23 -14.02 -2.60
N HIS A 9 -15.60 -13.74 -3.75
CA HIS A 9 -15.68 -14.57 -4.93
C HIS A 9 -14.69 -15.74 -4.84
N HIS A 10 -15.17 -16.92 -4.45
CA HIS A 10 -14.34 -18.12 -4.26
C HIS A 10 -13.39 -18.43 -5.42
N LEU A 11 -13.91 -18.41 -6.67
CA LEU A 11 -13.11 -18.73 -7.86
C LEU A 11 -11.98 -17.71 -8.11
N VAL A 12 -12.24 -16.43 -7.86
CA VAL A 12 -11.23 -15.37 -8.02
C VAL A 12 -10.14 -15.53 -6.96
N ARG A 13 -10.55 -15.72 -5.71
CA ARG A 13 -9.64 -15.90 -4.58
C ARG A 13 -8.76 -17.13 -4.77
N GLU A 14 -9.35 -18.28 -5.12
CA GLU A 14 -8.61 -19.52 -5.38
C GLU A 14 -7.66 -19.38 -6.58
N ALA A 15 -8.09 -18.73 -7.66
CA ALA A 15 -7.24 -18.51 -8.84
C ALA A 15 -6.02 -17.65 -8.51
N ILE A 16 -6.22 -16.56 -7.74
CA ILE A 16 -5.12 -15.69 -7.31
C ILE A 16 -4.18 -16.44 -6.35
N ALA A 17 -4.70 -17.09 -5.32
CA ALA A 17 -3.90 -17.84 -4.35
C ALA A 17 -3.09 -18.96 -5.01
N SER A 18 -3.72 -19.77 -5.88
CA SER A 18 -3.04 -20.83 -6.65
C SER A 18 -1.99 -20.27 -7.61
N TYR A 19 -2.25 -19.14 -8.25
CA TYR A 19 -1.27 -18.49 -9.11
C TYR A 19 -0.06 -18.03 -8.30
N LEU A 20 -0.26 -17.35 -7.18
CA LEU A 20 0.82 -16.83 -6.32
C LEU A 20 1.69 -17.97 -5.78
N THR A 21 1.09 -19.04 -5.27
CA THR A 21 1.82 -20.22 -4.75
C THR A 21 2.70 -20.86 -5.81
N ARG A 22 2.23 -20.94 -7.08
CA ARG A 22 3.00 -21.54 -8.17
C ARG A 22 4.06 -20.61 -8.74
N ALA A 23 3.73 -19.32 -8.90
CA ALA A 23 4.62 -18.36 -9.56
C ALA A 23 5.70 -17.78 -8.62
N ALA A 24 5.46 -17.82 -7.31
CA ALA A 24 6.34 -17.26 -6.29
C ALA A 24 6.27 -18.10 -4.98
N PRO A 25 7.05 -19.19 -4.88
CA PRO A 25 7.05 -20.08 -3.70
C PRO A 25 7.45 -19.40 -2.38
N ASP A 26 8.04 -18.21 -2.45
CA ASP A 26 8.37 -17.34 -1.33
C ASP A 26 7.15 -16.60 -0.75
N ILE A 27 5.98 -16.69 -1.41
CA ILE A 27 4.74 -16.05 -0.98
C ILE A 27 3.87 -17.05 -0.23
N VAL A 28 3.51 -16.69 1.00
CA VAL A 28 2.49 -17.37 1.79
C VAL A 28 1.20 -16.57 1.67
N CYS A 29 0.19 -17.15 1.03
CA CYS A 29 -1.13 -16.54 0.86
C CYS A 29 -2.09 -17.07 1.92
N ILE A 30 -2.63 -16.19 2.74
CA ILE A 30 -3.67 -16.47 3.73
C ILE A 30 -4.98 -15.91 3.18
N GLU A 31 -6.03 -16.72 3.17
CA GLU A 31 -7.29 -16.36 2.55
C GLU A 31 -8.35 -15.95 3.57
N ALA A 32 -9.25 -15.04 3.16
CA ALA A 32 -10.46 -14.66 3.86
C ALA A 32 -11.61 -14.49 2.84
N SER A 33 -12.81 -14.94 3.17
CA SER A 33 -13.98 -14.89 2.28
C SER A 33 -14.90 -13.69 2.55
N ASP A 34 -14.69 -13.01 3.64
CA ASP A 34 -15.45 -11.83 4.08
C ASP A 34 -14.61 -11.00 5.06
N PHE A 35 -15.13 -9.83 5.41
CA PHE A 35 -14.40 -8.91 6.29
C PHE A 35 -14.33 -9.38 7.75
N GLN A 36 -15.28 -10.25 8.19
CA GLN A 36 -15.21 -10.84 9.52
C GLN A 36 -14.00 -11.80 9.63
N GLN A 37 -13.77 -12.63 8.61
CA GLN A 37 -12.56 -13.46 8.55
C GLN A 37 -11.28 -12.63 8.46
N VAL A 38 -11.30 -11.47 7.77
CA VAL A 38 -10.17 -10.54 7.81
C VAL A 38 -9.84 -10.17 9.26
N ARG A 39 -10.82 -9.73 10.05
CA ARG A 39 -10.63 -9.40 11.47
C ARG A 39 -10.04 -10.54 12.29
N GLU A 40 -10.51 -11.77 12.05
CA GLU A 40 -10.02 -12.97 12.73
C GLU A 40 -8.57 -13.28 12.36
N ARG A 41 -8.21 -13.18 11.07
CA ARG A 41 -6.83 -13.37 10.63
C ARG A 41 -5.89 -12.31 11.21
N LEU A 42 -6.32 -11.06 11.27
CA LEU A 42 -5.54 -9.97 11.86
C LEU A 42 -5.34 -10.14 13.38
N ALA A 43 -6.29 -10.75 14.07
CA ALA A 43 -6.15 -11.05 15.50
C ALA A 43 -5.19 -12.21 15.78
N GLY A 44 -5.07 -13.18 14.85
CA GLY A 44 -4.24 -14.37 15.02
C GLY A 44 -2.84 -14.29 14.44
N VAL A 45 -2.59 -13.37 13.50
CA VAL A 45 -1.30 -13.22 12.79
C VAL A 45 -0.95 -11.74 12.75
N ALA A 46 0.14 -11.40 13.41
CA ALA A 46 0.56 -10.00 13.55
C ALA A 46 1.43 -9.47 12.39
N ASP A 47 1.84 -10.31 11.44
CA ASP A 47 2.93 -9.97 10.52
C ASP A 47 2.56 -10.26 9.06
N PHE A 48 1.87 -9.31 8.44
CA PHE A 48 1.59 -9.31 7.01
C PHE A 48 2.46 -8.28 6.29
N ASP A 49 3.04 -8.67 5.16
CA ASP A 49 3.74 -7.72 4.26
C ASP A 49 2.74 -6.94 3.40
N LEU A 50 1.60 -7.56 3.09
CA LEU A 50 0.55 -6.97 2.26
C LEU A 50 -0.82 -7.55 2.63
N VAL A 51 -1.83 -6.68 2.71
CA VAL A 51 -3.25 -7.07 2.80
C VAL A 51 -3.96 -6.61 1.54
N ILE A 52 -4.71 -7.51 0.91
CA ILE A 52 -5.50 -7.25 -0.30
C ILE A 52 -6.97 -7.43 0.05
N LEU A 53 -7.77 -6.39 -0.12
CA LEU A 53 -9.18 -6.34 0.25
C LEU A 53 -10.05 -6.17 -0.98
N ASP A 54 -10.97 -7.09 -1.23
CA ASP A 54 -12.03 -6.83 -2.22
C ASP A 54 -12.91 -5.67 -1.77
N TYR A 55 -13.07 -4.70 -2.66
CA TYR A 55 -13.84 -3.49 -2.39
C TYR A 55 -15.31 -3.76 -2.04
N ARG A 56 -15.89 -4.83 -2.59
CA ARG A 56 -17.33 -5.12 -2.49
C ARG A 56 -17.66 -6.37 -1.68
N MET A 57 -16.77 -6.89 -0.87
CA MET A 57 -17.06 -8.06 -0.05
C MET A 57 -17.95 -7.72 1.16
N PRO A 58 -18.71 -8.71 1.69
CA PRO A 58 -19.51 -8.53 2.89
C PRO A 58 -18.71 -7.99 4.07
N GLY A 59 -19.25 -6.97 4.75
CA GLY A 59 -18.64 -6.34 5.92
C GLY A 59 -17.53 -5.32 5.64
N MET A 60 -17.10 -5.16 4.39
CA MET A 60 -16.07 -4.18 3.99
C MET A 60 -16.54 -2.73 4.13
N ASN A 61 -17.83 -2.47 3.86
CA ASN A 61 -18.43 -1.13 3.93
C ASN A 61 -17.64 -0.05 3.15
N GLY A 62 -17.24 -0.37 1.92
CA GLY A 62 -16.44 0.50 1.07
C GLY A 62 -15.05 0.74 1.64
N LEU A 63 -14.64 1.99 1.80
CA LEU A 63 -13.30 2.34 2.30
C LEU A 63 -13.18 2.29 3.84
N ALA A 64 -14.27 2.09 4.58
CA ALA A 64 -14.19 1.96 6.03
C ALA A 64 -13.40 0.70 6.46
N GLY A 65 -13.49 -0.39 5.69
CA GLY A 65 -12.68 -1.57 5.93
C GLY A 65 -11.19 -1.35 5.66
N LEU A 66 -10.84 -0.53 4.68
CA LEU A 66 -9.46 -0.11 4.44
C LEU A 66 -8.91 0.63 5.67
N ASP A 67 -9.66 1.64 6.16
CA ASP A 67 -9.28 2.43 7.32
C ASP A 67 -9.07 1.53 8.56
N GLU A 68 -10.02 0.60 8.83
CA GLU A 68 -9.94 -0.33 9.96
C GLU A 68 -8.68 -1.22 9.90
N VAL A 69 -8.35 -1.76 8.74
CA VAL A 69 -7.16 -2.61 8.58
C VAL A 69 -5.87 -1.79 8.77
N MET A 70 -5.82 -0.58 8.22
CA MET A 70 -4.65 0.30 8.36
C MET A 70 -4.44 0.75 9.81
N GLU A 71 -5.51 0.97 10.57
CA GLU A 71 -5.43 1.27 12.01
C GLU A 71 -4.91 0.08 12.81
N ARG A 72 -5.33 -1.14 12.48
CA ARG A 72 -4.91 -2.37 13.18
C ARG A 72 -3.49 -2.81 12.84
N LEU A 73 -3.05 -2.56 11.61
CA LEU A 73 -1.72 -2.94 11.11
C LEU A 73 -0.94 -1.70 10.62
N PRO A 74 -0.54 -0.80 11.51
CA PRO A 74 0.21 0.37 11.13
C PRO A 74 1.54 -0.03 10.45
N GLY A 75 1.76 0.52 9.25
CA GLY A 75 2.96 0.23 8.45
C GLY A 75 2.87 -0.96 7.51
N THR A 76 1.80 -1.77 7.58
CA THR A 76 1.53 -2.81 6.59
C THR A 76 0.91 -2.19 5.33
N ALA A 77 1.36 -2.63 4.16
CA ALA A 77 0.75 -2.23 2.90
C ALA A 77 -0.67 -2.81 2.78
N VAL A 78 -1.67 -1.96 2.48
CA VAL A 78 -3.05 -2.40 2.24
C VAL A 78 -3.48 -1.97 0.86
N ALA A 79 -3.93 -2.91 0.03
CA ALA A 79 -4.39 -2.68 -1.33
C ALA A 79 -5.87 -3.03 -1.49
N ILE A 80 -6.54 -2.33 -2.40
CA ILE A 80 -7.92 -2.64 -2.80
C ILE A 80 -7.89 -3.50 -4.06
N LEU A 81 -8.68 -4.57 -4.08
CA LEU A 81 -8.95 -5.41 -5.24
C LEU A 81 -10.37 -5.12 -5.72
N SER A 82 -10.56 -4.90 -7.02
CA SER A 82 -11.91 -4.65 -7.56
C SER A 82 -12.07 -5.16 -8.98
N GLY A 83 -13.26 -5.65 -9.31
CA GLY A 83 -13.64 -6.03 -10.68
C GLY A 83 -13.99 -4.82 -11.55
N ALA A 84 -14.56 -3.79 -10.92
CA ALA A 84 -14.88 -2.51 -11.53
C ALA A 84 -14.89 -1.46 -10.42
N MET A 85 -14.05 -0.45 -10.53
CA MET A 85 -13.96 0.66 -9.60
C MET A 85 -13.93 1.97 -10.39
N ASP A 86 -14.74 2.90 -9.94
CA ASP A 86 -14.73 4.25 -10.48
C ASP A 86 -13.36 4.92 -10.20
N PRO A 87 -12.79 5.69 -11.15
CA PRO A 87 -11.54 6.41 -10.92
C PRO A 87 -11.54 7.30 -9.67
N ASP A 88 -12.69 7.92 -9.34
CA ASP A 88 -12.82 8.75 -8.14
C ASP A 88 -12.81 7.90 -6.85
N GLU A 89 -13.35 6.69 -6.87
CA GLU A 89 -13.28 5.74 -5.75
C GLU A 89 -11.84 5.24 -5.55
N ALA A 90 -11.15 4.92 -6.65
CA ALA A 90 -9.76 4.52 -6.60
C ALA A 90 -8.85 5.63 -6.06
N GLU A 91 -9.08 6.88 -6.48
CA GLU A 91 -8.36 8.05 -5.95
C GLU A 91 -8.61 8.22 -4.45
N ARG A 92 -9.85 8.11 -3.99
CA ARG A 92 -10.19 8.19 -2.56
C ARG A 92 -9.52 7.08 -1.74
N ALA A 93 -9.40 5.85 -2.29
CA ALA A 93 -8.66 4.79 -1.63
C ALA A 93 -7.17 5.16 -1.47
N LEU A 94 -6.55 5.69 -2.53
CA LEU A 94 -5.16 6.13 -2.50
C LEU A 94 -4.95 7.34 -1.56
N GLU A 95 -5.88 8.28 -1.53
CA GLU A 95 -5.86 9.44 -0.62
C GLU A 95 -5.95 9.02 0.86
N ARG A 96 -6.61 7.90 1.16
CA ARG A 96 -6.65 7.31 2.50
C ARG A 96 -5.41 6.50 2.84
N GLY A 97 -4.48 6.32 1.90
CA GLY A 97 -3.21 5.65 2.13
C GLY A 97 -3.16 4.20 1.66
N ALA A 98 -4.10 3.76 0.82
CA ALA A 98 -3.98 2.46 0.17
C ALA A 98 -2.65 2.36 -0.59
N ALA A 99 -1.95 1.24 -0.46
CA ALA A 99 -0.72 0.96 -1.20
C ALA A 99 -0.99 0.79 -2.71
N GLY A 100 -2.23 0.58 -3.09
CA GLY A 100 -2.63 0.53 -4.49
C GLY A 100 -4.05 0.05 -4.70
N VAL A 101 -4.47 0.11 -5.97
CA VAL A 101 -5.71 -0.47 -6.45
C VAL A 101 -5.39 -1.51 -7.52
N ILE A 102 -5.89 -2.72 -7.37
CA ILE A 102 -5.67 -3.84 -8.28
C ILE A 102 -6.99 -4.15 -8.97
N MET A 103 -6.97 -4.21 -10.29
CA MET A 103 -8.13 -4.67 -11.04
C MET A 103 -8.13 -6.20 -11.14
N LYS A 104 -9.28 -6.86 -10.88
CA LYS A 104 -9.42 -8.34 -10.92
C LYS A 104 -9.10 -8.94 -12.31
N ASN A 105 -9.10 -8.14 -13.36
CA ASN A 105 -8.70 -8.54 -14.72
C ASN A 105 -7.19 -8.39 -15.00
N LEU A 106 -6.39 -8.02 -14.02
CA LEU A 106 -4.94 -7.86 -14.18
C LEU A 106 -4.30 -9.23 -14.47
N ARG A 107 -3.42 -9.28 -15.47
CA ARG A 107 -2.71 -10.54 -15.83
C ARG A 107 -1.76 -10.97 -14.71
N GLY A 108 -1.61 -12.28 -14.52
CA GLY A 108 -0.88 -12.85 -13.40
C GLY A 108 0.54 -12.29 -13.19
N THR A 109 1.34 -12.15 -14.26
CA THR A 109 2.69 -11.55 -14.15
C THR A 109 2.67 -10.09 -13.69
N ALA A 110 1.72 -9.30 -14.18
CA ALA A 110 1.55 -7.91 -13.76
C ALA A 110 1.02 -7.84 -12.31
N LEU A 111 0.15 -8.78 -11.90
CA LEU A 111 -0.31 -8.90 -10.53
C LEU A 111 0.86 -9.13 -9.59
N LEU A 112 1.70 -10.14 -9.85
CA LEU A 112 2.85 -10.45 -9.00
C LEU A 112 3.81 -9.26 -8.87
N THR A 113 4.06 -8.54 -9.98
CA THR A 113 4.87 -7.32 -9.97
C THR A 113 4.24 -6.24 -9.10
N ALA A 114 2.94 -5.99 -9.24
CA ALA A 114 2.20 -5.01 -8.44
C ALA A 114 2.25 -5.35 -6.93
N LEU A 115 2.08 -6.64 -6.56
CA LEU A 115 2.13 -7.08 -5.17
C LEU A 115 3.52 -6.87 -4.55
N ARG A 116 4.59 -7.19 -5.29
CA ARG A 116 5.97 -6.97 -4.82
C ARG A 116 6.31 -5.50 -4.65
N LEU A 117 5.88 -4.65 -5.59
CA LEU A 117 6.04 -3.20 -5.48
C LEU A 117 5.35 -2.65 -4.23
N MET A 118 4.08 -3.03 -4.00
CA MET A 118 3.32 -2.57 -2.84
C MET A 118 3.92 -3.08 -1.52
N ALA A 119 4.34 -4.34 -1.46
CA ALA A 119 5.03 -4.89 -0.28
C ALA A 119 6.38 -4.22 -0.01
N ALA A 120 7.06 -3.71 -1.05
CA ALA A 120 8.28 -2.91 -0.91
C ALA A 120 8.02 -1.46 -0.48
N GLY A 121 6.74 -1.04 -0.38
CA GLY A 121 6.34 0.32 0.00
C GLY A 121 6.08 1.25 -1.19
N GLU A 122 6.14 0.75 -2.42
CA GLU A 122 5.75 1.50 -3.61
C GLU A 122 4.22 1.52 -3.77
N THR A 123 3.70 2.51 -4.51
CA THR A 123 2.27 2.57 -4.81
C THR A 123 1.97 2.03 -6.20
N TYR A 124 0.99 1.15 -6.30
CA TYR A 124 0.49 0.68 -7.58
C TYR A 124 -0.84 1.35 -7.96
N VAL A 125 -0.86 2.03 -9.11
CA VAL A 125 -2.05 2.73 -9.61
C VAL A 125 -2.39 2.22 -11.01
N PRO A 126 -3.64 1.77 -11.26
CA PRO A 126 -4.07 1.38 -12.61
C PRO A 126 -3.99 2.55 -13.59
N ARG A 127 -3.57 2.28 -14.84
CA ARG A 127 -3.47 3.31 -15.89
C ARG A 127 -4.77 4.09 -16.09
N ALA A 128 -5.93 3.46 -15.93
CA ALA A 128 -7.23 4.10 -16.06
C ALA A 128 -7.44 5.22 -15.02
N VAL A 129 -6.94 5.05 -13.79
CA VAL A 129 -7.01 6.07 -12.73
C VAL A 129 -6.07 7.22 -13.03
N VAL A 130 -4.85 6.91 -13.52
CA VAL A 130 -3.86 7.94 -13.90
C VAL A 130 -4.34 8.78 -15.09
N ALA A 131 -5.00 8.16 -16.07
CA ALA A 131 -5.46 8.83 -17.28
C ALA A 131 -6.70 9.73 -17.06
N ALA A 132 -7.48 9.49 -16.00
CA ALA A 132 -8.71 10.23 -15.73
C ALA A 132 -8.49 11.68 -15.26
N ARG A 133 -7.27 12.05 -14.80
CA ARG A 133 -6.98 13.41 -14.32
C ARG A 133 -5.57 13.91 -14.63
N PRO A 134 -5.38 14.68 -15.72
CA PRO A 134 -4.19 15.53 -15.86
C PRO A 134 -4.31 16.75 -14.93
N GLY A 135 -3.50 16.79 -13.88
CA GLY A 135 -3.14 18.03 -13.19
C GLY A 135 -4.07 18.53 -12.08
N ARG A 136 -4.01 17.98 -10.86
CA ARG A 136 -4.35 18.74 -9.65
C ARG A 136 -3.08 19.25 -8.97
N HIS A 137 -2.95 20.58 -8.89
CA HIS A 137 -1.90 21.25 -8.13
C HIS A 137 -2.07 20.94 -6.63
N MET A 138 -1.04 20.36 -6.03
CA MET A 138 -0.99 20.18 -4.57
C MET A 138 -0.63 21.50 -3.88
N ALA A 139 -1.36 21.81 -2.83
CA ALA A 139 -1.01 22.87 -1.90
C ALA A 139 0.37 22.57 -1.25
N ARG A 140 1.22 23.57 -1.14
CA ARG A 140 2.50 23.53 -0.41
C ARG A 140 2.20 23.18 1.06
N GLN A 141 2.61 22.02 1.50
CA GLN A 141 2.73 21.70 2.92
C GLN A 141 4.20 21.65 3.30
N SER A 142 4.53 22.22 4.46
CA SER A 142 5.90 22.45 4.92
C SER A 142 6.49 21.20 5.59
N PHE A 143 7.82 20.99 5.44
CA PHE A 143 8.59 19.98 6.17
C PHE A 143 8.81 20.31 7.65
N ASP A 144 8.42 21.53 8.09
CA ASP A 144 8.66 22.02 9.45
C ASP A 144 8.02 21.14 10.55
N ASN A 145 7.07 20.28 10.17
CA ASN A 145 6.37 19.37 11.08
C ASN A 145 6.93 17.94 11.10
N LEU A 146 7.97 17.63 10.31
CA LEU A 146 8.60 16.31 10.33
C LEU A 146 9.54 16.19 11.55
N THR A 147 9.49 15.03 12.20
CA THR A 147 10.51 14.71 13.19
C THR A 147 11.86 14.40 12.50
N PRO A 148 13.00 14.49 13.20
CA PRO A 148 14.30 14.14 12.61
C PRO A 148 14.32 12.73 11.99
N ARG A 149 13.68 11.76 12.63
CA ARG A 149 13.60 10.38 12.13
C ARG A 149 12.71 10.22 10.89
N GLU A 150 11.65 10.99 10.80
CA GLU A 150 10.82 11.05 9.60
C GLU A 150 11.58 11.70 8.45
N LEU A 151 12.35 12.75 8.72
CA LEU A 151 13.19 13.42 7.74
C LEU A 151 14.29 12.48 7.22
N ASP A 152 15.02 11.80 8.11
CA ASP A 152 16.01 10.77 7.76
C ASP A 152 15.43 9.73 6.77
N CYS A 153 14.21 9.24 7.09
CA CYS A 153 13.52 8.28 6.23
C CYS A 153 13.15 8.88 4.85
N ILE A 154 12.70 10.15 4.80
CA ILE A 154 12.36 10.84 3.54
C ILE A 154 13.62 11.10 2.70
N GLU A 155 14.74 11.45 3.29
CA GLU A 155 16.00 11.64 2.57
C GLU A 155 16.44 10.36 1.86
N HIS A 156 16.44 9.22 2.56
CA HIS A 156 16.72 7.93 1.95
C HIS A 156 15.68 7.53 0.89
N LEU A 157 14.41 7.91 1.10
CA LEU A 157 13.33 7.67 0.16
C LEU A 157 13.59 8.40 -1.19
N VAL A 158 14.02 9.64 -1.14
CA VAL A 158 14.35 10.46 -2.32
C VAL A 158 15.47 9.82 -3.15
N HIS A 159 16.42 9.13 -2.50
CA HIS A 159 17.46 8.35 -3.17
C HIS A 159 16.96 7.01 -3.76
N GLY A 160 15.68 6.70 -3.66
CA GLY A 160 15.12 5.47 -4.18
C GLY A 160 15.36 4.23 -3.30
N SER A 161 15.93 4.39 -2.10
CA SER A 161 16.22 3.27 -1.20
C SER A 161 14.94 2.54 -0.78
N PRO A 162 14.84 1.21 -0.95
CA PRO A 162 13.72 0.43 -0.43
C PRO A 162 13.73 0.42 1.11
N ASN A 163 12.58 0.17 1.73
CA ASN A 163 12.44 0.22 3.19
C ASN A 163 13.42 -0.67 3.95
N ARG A 164 13.84 -1.80 3.35
CA ARG A 164 14.86 -2.67 3.92
C ARG A 164 16.21 -1.96 4.04
N GLU A 165 16.63 -1.31 2.98
CA GLU A 165 17.90 -0.57 2.95
C GLU A 165 17.88 0.62 3.91
N ILE A 166 16.74 1.35 3.99
CA ILE A 166 16.53 2.41 4.96
C ILE A 166 16.68 1.87 6.38
N ALA A 167 16.07 0.72 6.66
CA ALA A 167 16.14 0.06 7.97
C ALA A 167 17.58 -0.30 8.37
N GLU A 168 18.35 -0.87 7.43
CA GLU A 168 19.77 -1.21 7.61
C GLU A 168 20.61 0.04 7.87
N ARG A 169 20.43 1.11 7.08
CA ARG A 169 21.18 2.37 7.22
C ARG A 169 20.88 3.12 8.51
N LEU A 170 19.61 3.15 8.92
CA LEU A 170 19.19 3.84 10.14
C LEU A 170 19.27 2.99 11.41
N ALA A 171 19.70 1.71 11.28
CA ALA A 171 19.79 0.72 12.37
C ALA A 171 18.48 0.55 13.15
N ILE A 172 17.34 0.48 12.43
CA ILE A 172 16.01 0.27 12.99
C ILE A 172 15.28 -0.89 12.26
N ALA A 173 14.20 -1.40 12.85
CA ALA A 173 13.41 -2.44 12.19
C ALA A 173 12.68 -1.88 10.94
N GLN A 174 12.49 -2.72 9.92
CA GLN A 174 11.78 -2.32 8.69
C GLN A 174 10.34 -1.85 8.97
N VAL A 175 9.67 -2.45 9.97
CA VAL A 175 8.35 -2.01 10.43
C VAL A 175 8.39 -0.58 10.96
N THR A 176 9.46 -0.20 11.66
CA THR A 176 9.66 1.15 12.18
C THR A 176 9.86 2.17 11.05
N VAL A 177 10.58 1.80 9.98
CA VAL A 177 10.70 2.64 8.77
C VAL A 177 9.32 2.87 8.16
N LYS A 178 8.50 1.81 8.01
CA LYS A 178 7.12 1.95 7.49
C LYS A 178 6.29 2.93 8.34
N LEU A 179 6.40 2.87 9.67
CA LEU A 179 5.71 3.78 10.58
C LEU A 179 6.16 5.24 10.38
N HIS A 180 7.48 5.48 10.32
CA HIS A 180 8.01 6.82 10.09
C HIS A 180 7.59 7.38 8.73
N LEU A 181 7.67 6.58 7.66
CA LEU A 181 7.25 7.01 6.33
C LEU A 181 5.75 7.31 6.27
N ASN A 182 4.90 6.47 6.86
CA ASN A 182 3.45 6.72 6.89
C ASN A 182 3.10 8.00 7.65
N SER A 183 3.76 8.24 8.80
CA SER A 183 3.61 9.49 9.56
C SER A 183 4.10 10.70 8.75
N ALA A 184 5.27 10.59 8.12
CA ALA A 184 5.83 11.64 7.26
C ALA A 184 4.88 11.95 6.09
N PHE A 185 4.35 10.93 5.40
CA PHE A 185 3.42 11.13 4.29
C PHE A 185 2.17 11.90 4.71
N LYS A 186 1.58 11.54 5.87
CA LYS A 186 0.44 12.29 6.42
C LYS A 186 0.79 13.75 6.69
N LYS A 187 1.93 14.03 7.28
CA LYS A 187 2.39 15.40 7.60
C LYS A 187 2.75 16.21 6.36
N MET A 188 3.31 15.56 5.35
CA MET A 188 3.64 16.17 4.05
C MET A 188 2.42 16.34 3.15
N GLY A 189 1.29 15.71 3.49
CA GLY A 189 0.13 15.62 2.60
C GLY A 189 0.41 14.75 1.36
N ALA A 190 1.42 13.88 1.44
CA ALA A 190 1.74 12.96 0.38
C ALA A 190 0.76 11.79 0.37
N ARG A 191 0.22 11.47 -0.80
CA ARG A 191 -0.77 10.42 -0.99
C ARG A 191 -0.15 9.01 -1.06
N ASN A 192 1.12 8.96 -1.49
CA ASN A 192 1.87 7.73 -1.66
C ASN A 192 3.37 8.03 -1.74
N ARG A 193 4.19 6.96 -1.84
CA ARG A 193 5.65 7.06 -1.90
C ARG A 193 6.15 7.97 -3.02
N SER A 194 5.66 7.79 -4.26
CA SER A 194 6.09 8.58 -5.42
C SER A 194 5.71 10.05 -5.27
N ASP A 195 4.55 10.32 -4.65
CA ASP A 195 4.10 11.67 -4.35
C ASP A 195 4.95 12.32 -3.25
N ALA A 196 5.33 11.55 -2.22
CA ALA A 196 6.24 12.01 -1.17
C ALA A 196 7.61 12.38 -1.73
N VAL A 197 8.19 11.55 -2.61
CA VAL A 197 9.45 11.86 -3.31
C VAL A 197 9.32 13.15 -4.12
N ARG A 198 8.23 13.30 -4.89
CA ARG A 198 8.00 14.51 -5.68
C ARG A 198 7.89 15.77 -4.81
N ILE A 199 7.13 15.70 -3.70
CA ILE A 199 7.00 16.82 -2.76
C ILE A 199 8.34 17.14 -2.12
N ALA A 200 9.11 16.14 -1.72
CA ALA A 200 10.42 16.31 -1.11
C ALA A 200 11.39 17.02 -2.07
N MET A 201 11.47 16.58 -3.33
CA MET A 201 12.31 17.21 -4.35
C MET A 201 11.90 18.66 -4.64
N LEU A 202 10.61 18.96 -4.71
CA LEU A 202 10.10 20.33 -4.93
C LEU A 202 10.43 21.29 -3.79
N GLN A 203 10.65 20.77 -2.58
CA GLN A 203 11.02 21.57 -1.40
C GLN A 203 12.52 21.57 -1.11
N GLY A 204 13.33 21.03 -2.02
CA GLY A 204 14.79 21.14 -1.96
C GLY A 204 15.48 20.09 -1.09
N VAL A 205 14.79 19.00 -0.72
CA VAL A 205 15.44 17.80 -0.20
C VAL A 205 16.15 17.16 -1.39
N SER A 206 17.37 17.65 -1.64
CA SER A 206 18.27 17.08 -2.64
C SER A 206 18.94 15.88 -2.00
N GLY A 207 18.94 14.77 -2.73
CA GLY A 207 19.84 13.68 -2.35
C GLY A 207 21.30 14.18 -2.29
N LEU A 208 21.97 13.90 -1.19
CA LEU A 208 23.42 14.04 -1.06
C LEU A 208 24.15 13.12 -2.04
#